data_6aaa6dc2f1ae6e3637b5bf1d860764f7
#
_entry.id   6aaa6dc2f1ae6e3637b5bf1d860764f7
#
_cell.length_a   1.000
_cell.length_b   1.000
_cell.length_c   1.000
_cell.angle_alpha   90.00
_cell.angle_beta   90.00
_cell.angle_gamma   90.00
#
_symmetry.space_group_name_H-M   'P 1'
#
loop_
_entity.id
_entity.type
_entity.pdbx_description
1 polymer ?
#
loop_
_entity_poly.entity_id
_entity_poly.type
_entity_poly.pdbx_seq_one_letter_code
_entity_poly.pdbx_strand_id
1 'polypeptide(L)'
;LVMSNSLDRMGAGFVLANPEGLDFDYMPDELVGRDEIQNQLASKFSSLSHPDGAGRAVITGPVGSGKTVLAGTFCRDIQRHLANKRQIKSVQINCRNASTSMRVVQRILHKLDPGHPDRGLSMGELLISLRKLIRRDSAHLIVVLDEVDHMLRRSGDDLLYQLLRIDEDQSGKGTLSLIIISQEQVLDLLETAVISRMGSTNHISIPPYTVEGLEQIIQQRAEYSLVTGTYSPKIIRLIAEKAAPSGDARRGIELLSAAV
;
A
#
# COMPACT_ATOMS: atom_id res chain seq x y z
N LEU A 1 22.43 -40.32 -26.73
CA LEU A 1 21.85 -39.75 -25.45
C LEU A 1 22.10 -38.26 -25.51
N VAL A 2 21.08 -37.52 -25.90
CA VAL A 2 21.09 -36.05 -25.80
C VAL A 2 20.81 -35.73 -24.33
N MET A 3 21.81 -35.23 -23.61
CA MET A 3 21.63 -34.65 -22.30
C MET A 3 20.78 -33.40 -22.52
N SER A 4 19.50 -33.44 -22.12
CA SER A 4 18.67 -32.22 -22.10
C SER A 4 19.27 -31.27 -21.06
N ASN A 5 19.77 -30.14 -21.52
CA ASN A 5 20.31 -29.10 -20.67
C ASN A 5 19.19 -28.62 -19.72
N SER A 6 19.44 -28.63 -18.42
CA SER A 6 18.46 -28.12 -17.43
C SER A 6 18.05 -26.68 -17.70
N LEU A 7 18.85 -25.93 -18.45
CA LEU A 7 18.58 -24.57 -18.90
C LEU A 7 17.52 -24.50 -20.01
N ASP A 8 17.34 -25.57 -20.81
CA ASP A 8 16.29 -25.62 -21.84
C ASP A 8 14.88 -25.74 -21.24
N ARG A 9 14.80 -26.02 -19.94
CA ARG A 9 13.55 -26.01 -19.14
C ARG A 9 13.26 -24.66 -18.48
N MET A 10 14.20 -23.73 -18.47
CA MET A 10 13.96 -22.37 -17.96
C MET A 10 13.14 -21.60 -18.99
N GLY A 11 11.88 -21.37 -18.66
CA GLY A 11 10.91 -20.64 -19.52
C GLY A 11 10.05 -21.53 -20.43
N ALA A 12 10.22 -22.85 -20.41
CA ALA A 12 9.33 -23.78 -21.09
C ALA A 12 8.07 -24.11 -20.27
N GLY A 13 7.53 -23.13 -19.56
CA GLY A 13 6.34 -23.30 -18.75
C GLY A 13 5.08 -23.32 -19.61
N PHE A 14 4.62 -24.51 -19.97
CA PHE A 14 3.27 -24.71 -20.55
C PHE A 14 2.15 -24.34 -19.56
N VAL A 15 2.47 -23.93 -18.36
CA VAL A 15 1.54 -23.66 -17.26
C VAL A 15 1.41 -22.17 -16.95
N LEU A 16 2.49 -21.39 -17.07
CA LEU A 16 2.51 -19.95 -16.79
C LEU A 16 2.14 -19.14 -18.04
N ALA A 17 1.13 -18.29 -17.92
CA ALA A 17 0.74 -17.30 -18.94
C ALA A 17 1.27 -15.90 -18.56
N ASN A 18 1.06 -15.44 -17.33
CA ASN A 18 1.45 -14.13 -16.82
C ASN A 18 2.15 -14.29 -15.48
N PRO A 19 3.49 -14.47 -15.45
CA PRO A 19 4.25 -14.74 -14.21
C PRO A 19 4.13 -13.62 -13.18
N GLU A 20 3.99 -12.36 -13.62
CA GLU A 20 3.87 -11.19 -12.75
C GLU A 20 2.67 -11.27 -11.78
N GLY A 21 1.62 -12.01 -12.13
CA GLY A 21 0.47 -12.20 -11.26
C GLY A 21 0.79 -13.03 -10.00
N LEU A 22 1.91 -13.76 -9.97
CA LEU A 22 2.40 -14.48 -8.79
C LEU A 22 3.36 -13.63 -7.94
N ASP A 23 3.70 -12.43 -8.37
CA ASP A 23 4.51 -11.50 -7.58
C ASP A 23 3.70 -10.94 -6.40
N PHE A 24 4.39 -10.70 -5.28
CA PHE A 24 3.76 -10.11 -4.10
C PHE A 24 3.36 -8.64 -4.28
N ASP A 25 4.02 -7.95 -5.20
CA ASP A 25 3.77 -6.55 -5.53
C ASP A 25 2.69 -6.37 -6.60
N TYR A 26 2.19 -7.47 -7.17
CA TYR A 26 1.10 -7.40 -8.15
C TYR A 26 -0.17 -6.83 -7.50
N MET A 27 -0.73 -5.81 -8.14
CA MET A 27 -1.99 -5.18 -7.72
C MET A 27 -3.16 -5.70 -8.57
N PRO A 28 -4.07 -6.50 -8.00
CA PRO A 28 -5.26 -6.93 -8.71
C PRO A 28 -6.19 -5.75 -9.00
N ASP A 29 -7.03 -5.90 -10.02
CA ASP A 29 -8.05 -4.88 -10.32
C ASP A 29 -9.13 -4.82 -9.23
N GLU A 30 -9.50 -5.95 -8.67
CA GLU A 30 -10.48 -6.06 -7.58
C GLU A 30 -9.89 -6.78 -6.36
N LEU A 31 -10.18 -6.24 -5.18
CA LEU A 31 -9.79 -6.84 -3.91
C LEU A 31 -10.87 -7.81 -3.44
N VAL A 32 -10.48 -9.05 -3.27
CA VAL A 32 -11.38 -10.10 -2.81
C VAL A 32 -11.64 -9.98 -1.31
N GLY A 33 -12.93 -10.02 -0.93
CA GLY A 33 -13.38 -10.11 0.47
C GLY A 33 -12.99 -8.90 1.34
N ARG A 34 -12.86 -7.71 0.74
CA ARG A 34 -12.49 -6.48 1.45
C ARG A 34 -13.43 -5.31 1.21
N ASP A 35 -14.63 -5.56 0.64
CA ASP A 35 -15.58 -4.50 0.27
C ASP A 35 -15.96 -3.61 1.45
N GLU A 36 -16.27 -4.19 2.61
CA GLU A 36 -16.61 -3.43 3.81
C GLU A 36 -15.44 -2.54 4.28
N ILE A 37 -14.22 -3.08 4.25
CA ILE A 37 -13.02 -2.34 4.64
C ILE A 37 -12.69 -1.24 3.63
N GLN A 38 -12.88 -1.49 2.34
CA GLN A 38 -12.77 -0.48 1.29
C GLN A 38 -13.79 0.65 1.51
N ASN A 39 -15.04 0.33 1.83
CA ASN A 39 -16.07 1.32 2.15
C ASN A 39 -15.73 2.13 3.41
N GLN A 40 -15.21 1.47 4.45
CA GLN A 40 -14.72 2.17 5.65
C GLN A 40 -13.59 3.14 5.29
N LEU A 41 -12.60 2.70 4.50
CA LEU A 41 -11.51 3.58 4.06
C LEU A 41 -12.03 4.73 3.21
N ALA A 42 -12.90 4.47 2.24
CA ALA A 42 -13.52 5.50 1.42
C ALA A 42 -14.27 6.56 2.24
N SER A 43 -14.96 6.14 3.30
CA SER A 43 -15.66 7.08 4.21
C SER A 43 -14.72 8.07 4.89
N LYS A 44 -13.48 7.64 5.25
CA LYS A 44 -12.47 8.52 5.87
C LYS A 44 -11.90 9.53 4.89
N PHE A 45 -12.09 9.30 3.60
CA PHE A 45 -11.60 10.16 2.52
C PHE A 45 -12.74 10.87 1.76
N SER A 46 -13.98 10.79 2.24
CA SER A 46 -15.16 11.41 1.61
C SER A 46 -14.99 12.93 1.42
N SER A 47 -14.28 13.58 2.34
CA SER A 47 -13.98 15.02 2.26
C SER A 47 -13.13 15.41 1.05
N LEU A 48 -12.44 14.48 0.39
CA LEU A 48 -11.65 14.75 -0.82
C LEU A 48 -12.50 15.19 -2.02
N SER A 49 -13.81 14.98 -1.97
CA SER A 49 -14.75 15.55 -2.95
C SER A 49 -14.82 17.08 -2.90
N HIS A 50 -14.37 17.69 -1.80
CA HIS A 50 -14.28 19.15 -1.62
C HIS A 50 -12.83 19.63 -1.85
N PRO A 51 -12.62 20.84 -2.39
CA PRO A 51 -11.28 21.36 -2.68
C PRO A 51 -10.34 21.41 -1.46
N ASP A 52 -10.90 21.69 -0.28
CA ASP A 52 -10.17 21.84 0.98
C ASP A 52 -10.13 20.54 1.82
N GLY A 53 -10.72 19.45 1.32
CA GLY A 53 -10.81 18.20 2.07
C GLY A 53 -9.48 17.44 2.11
N ALA A 54 -9.21 16.79 3.24
CA ALA A 54 -8.11 15.84 3.43
C ALA A 54 -8.60 14.62 4.20
N GLY A 55 -8.08 13.45 3.84
CA GLY A 55 -8.38 12.19 4.51
C GLY A 55 -7.21 11.72 5.36
N ARG A 56 -7.52 10.93 6.39
CA ARG A 56 -6.52 10.31 7.27
C ARG A 56 -6.97 8.91 7.63
N ALA A 57 -6.05 7.95 7.62
CA ALA A 57 -6.34 6.58 8.05
C ALA A 57 -5.11 5.94 8.70
N VAL A 58 -5.37 5.14 9.71
CA VAL A 58 -4.42 4.21 10.33
C VAL A 58 -4.91 2.81 10.01
N ILE A 59 -4.15 2.05 9.25
CA ILE A 59 -4.50 0.69 8.85
C ILE A 59 -3.57 -0.28 9.58
N THR A 60 -4.17 -1.16 10.38
CA THR A 60 -3.43 -2.20 11.13
C THR A 60 -3.95 -3.59 10.80
N GLY A 61 -3.16 -4.60 11.11
CA GLY A 61 -3.50 -6.00 10.94
C GLY A 61 -2.28 -6.88 10.74
N PRO A 62 -2.43 -8.22 10.78
CA PRO A 62 -1.32 -9.14 10.66
C PRO A 62 -0.62 -9.08 9.30
N VAL A 63 0.55 -9.72 9.22
CA VAL A 63 1.26 -9.89 7.94
C VAL A 63 0.38 -10.65 6.95
N GLY A 64 0.44 -10.26 5.68
CA GLY A 64 -0.32 -10.91 4.60
C GLY A 64 -1.83 -10.67 4.61
N SER A 65 -2.36 -9.79 5.48
CA SER A 65 -3.80 -9.44 5.51
C SER A 65 -4.24 -8.50 4.37
N GLY A 66 -3.32 -8.06 3.50
CA GLY A 66 -3.64 -7.24 2.33
C GLY A 66 -3.60 -5.72 2.55
N LYS A 67 -3.05 -5.21 3.67
CA LYS A 67 -2.99 -3.76 3.97
C LYS A 67 -2.40 -2.91 2.86
N THR A 68 -1.23 -3.31 2.37
CA THR A 68 -0.48 -2.63 1.32
C THR A 68 -1.27 -2.54 0.02
N VAL A 69 -1.86 -3.67 -0.38
CA VAL A 69 -2.67 -3.79 -1.60
C VAL A 69 -3.96 -2.99 -1.47
N LEU A 70 -4.62 -3.04 -0.30
CA LEU A 70 -5.82 -2.22 -0.02
C LEU A 70 -5.54 -0.72 -0.20
N ALA A 71 -4.46 -0.20 0.41
CA ALA A 71 -4.13 1.21 0.29
C ALA A 71 -3.77 1.61 -1.15
N GLY A 72 -3.02 0.76 -1.87
CA GLY A 72 -2.65 1.00 -3.26
C GLY A 72 -3.87 1.00 -4.19
N THR A 73 -4.74 0.00 -4.07
CA THR A 73 -6.00 -0.09 -4.83
C THR A 73 -6.90 1.12 -4.53
N PHE A 74 -7.08 1.46 -3.27
CA PHE A 74 -7.83 2.64 -2.87
C PHE A 74 -7.27 3.92 -3.49
N CYS A 75 -5.95 4.13 -3.48
CA CYS A 75 -5.33 5.31 -4.09
C CYS A 75 -5.57 5.36 -5.60
N ARG A 76 -5.48 4.23 -6.29
CA ARG A 76 -5.77 4.13 -7.72
C ARG A 76 -7.23 4.47 -8.03
N ASP A 77 -8.16 3.94 -7.25
CA ASP A 77 -9.58 4.08 -7.49
C ASP A 77 -10.08 5.50 -7.18
N ILE A 78 -9.60 6.12 -6.09
CA ILE A 78 -9.97 7.50 -5.75
C ILE A 78 -9.38 8.50 -6.77
N GLN A 79 -8.19 8.25 -7.31
CA GLN A 79 -7.61 9.03 -8.41
C GLN A 79 -8.51 9.00 -9.65
N ARG A 80 -8.98 7.81 -10.03
CA ARG A 80 -9.92 7.63 -11.17
C ARG A 80 -11.27 8.30 -10.90
N HIS A 81 -11.82 8.08 -9.71
CA HIS A 81 -13.14 8.60 -9.33
C HIS A 81 -13.19 10.14 -9.30
N LEU A 82 -12.13 10.78 -8.84
CA LEU A 82 -12.06 12.24 -8.72
C LEU A 82 -11.35 12.94 -9.88
N ALA A 83 -10.92 12.22 -10.92
CA ALA A 83 -10.12 12.76 -12.03
C ALA A 83 -10.69 14.03 -12.67
N ASN A 84 -12.03 14.12 -12.77
CA ASN A 84 -12.73 15.28 -13.36
C ASN A 84 -12.98 16.42 -12.36
N LYS A 85 -12.72 16.21 -11.05
CA LYS A 85 -13.01 17.19 -9.99
C LYS A 85 -11.75 17.73 -9.35
N ARG A 86 -10.76 16.89 -9.16
CA ARG A 86 -9.54 17.20 -8.41
C ARG A 86 -8.39 16.33 -8.88
N GLN A 87 -7.27 16.94 -9.20
CA GLN A 87 -6.06 16.18 -9.49
C GLN A 87 -5.52 15.57 -8.19
N ILE A 88 -5.44 14.24 -8.12
CA ILE A 88 -4.90 13.51 -6.99
C ILE A 88 -3.64 12.78 -7.44
N LYS A 89 -2.56 12.93 -6.67
CA LYS A 89 -1.35 12.13 -6.77
C LYS A 89 -1.23 11.25 -5.54
N SER A 90 -0.71 10.06 -5.67
CA SER A 90 -0.39 9.20 -4.54
C SER A 90 1.05 8.74 -4.56
N VAL A 91 1.65 8.65 -3.38
CA VAL A 91 3.00 8.16 -3.19
C VAL A 91 2.99 7.16 -2.03
N GLN A 92 3.40 5.93 -2.30
CA GLN A 92 3.54 4.89 -1.30
C GLN A 92 5.03 4.65 -0.99
N ILE A 93 5.39 4.71 0.29
CA ILE A 93 6.75 4.51 0.80
C ILE A 93 6.74 3.36 1.79
N ASN A 94 7.56 2.34 1.55
CA ASN A 94 7.83 1.31 2.54
C ASN A 94 8.90 1.82 3.51
N CYS A 95 8.53 2.01 4.78
CA CYS A 95 9.37 2.57 5.82
C CYS A 95 10.44 1.58 6.34
N ARG A 96 10.33 0.29 6.04
CA ARG A 96 11.40 -0.68 6.29
C ARG A 96 12.63 -0.38 5.43
N ASN A 97 12.39 0.01 4.17
CA ASN A 97 13.44 0.39 3.22
C ASN A 97 13.87 1.87 3.36
N ALA A 98 13.06 2.70 4.02
CA ALA A 98 13.30 4.10 4.31
C ALA A 98 13.03 4.36 5.80
N SER A 99 13.91 3.84 6.66
CA SER A 99 13.68 3.76 8.11
C SER A 99 13.95 5.05 8.89
N THR A 100 14.29 6.16 8.23
CA THR A 100 14.44 7.47 8.88
C THR A 100 13.52 8.50 8.25
N SER A 101 13.04 9.45 9.06
CA SER A 101 12.17 10.54 8.61
C SER A 101 12.73 11.26 7.38
N MET A 102 14.04 11.54 7.38
CA MET A 102 14.70 12.19 6.24
C MET A 102 14.63 11.34 4.97
N ARG A 103 14.91 10.04 5.05
CA ARG A 103 14.82 9.14 3.89
C ARG A 103 13.40 8.98 3.36
N VAL A 104 12.41 8.98 4.25
CA VAL A 104 11.00 8.95 3.85
C VAL A 104 10.67 10.17 3.00
N VAL A 105 10.99 11.39 3.48
CA VAL A 105 10.70 12.63 2.73
C VAL A 105 11.47 12.67 1.41
N GLN A 106 12.76 12.28 1.41
CA GLN A 106 13.55 12.18 0.17
C GLN A 106 12.88 11.26 -0.85
N ARG A 107 12.42 10.06 -0.44
CA ARG A 107 11.73 9.14 -1.34
C ARG A 107 10.38 9.67 -1.84
N ILE A 108 9.64 10.41 -1.01
CA ILE A 108 8.42 11.09 -1.45
C ILE A 108 8.77 12.11 -2.55
N LEU A 109 9.78 12.95 -2.30
CA LEU A 109 10.24 13.96 -3.26
C LEU A 109 10.69 13.34 -4.59
N HIS A 110 11.50 12.28 -4.55
CA HIS A 110 11.96 11.57 -5.76
C HIS A 110 10.82 10.94 -6.57
N LYS A 111 9.78 10.44 -5.91
CA LYS A 111 8.61 9.92 -6.62
C LYS A 111 7.78 11.03 -7.29
N LEU A 112 7.81 12.25 -6.73
CA LEU A 112 7.12 13.41 -7.29
C LEU A 112 7.98 14.14 -8.33
N ASP A 113 9.28 14.19 -8.11
CA ASP A 113 10.28 14.86 -8.95
C ASP A 113 11.58 14.03 -8.97
N PRO A 114 11.79 13.16 -9.96
CA PRO A 114 13.00 12.32 -10.06
C PRO A 114 14.30 13.10 -10.14
N GLY A 115 14.27 14.40 -10.50
CA GLY A 115 15.42 15.28 -10.56
C GLY A 115 15.75 15.99 -9.23
N HIS A 116 14.97 15.73 -8.16
CA HIS A 116 15.23 16.38 -6.86
C HIS A 116 16.57 15.94 -6.25
N PRO A 117 17.37 16.87 -5.68
CA PRO A 117 18.67 16.54 -5.09
C PRO A 117 18.59 15.50 -3.97
N ASP A 118 19.50 14.52 -4.02
CA ASP A 118 19.60 13.42 -3.03
C ASP A 118 20.30 13.81 -1.73
N ARG A 119 21.12 14.86 -1.74
CA ARG A 119 22.04 15.20 -0.65
C ARG A 119 22.10 16.71 -0.41
N GLY A 120 22.57 17.07 0.77
CA GLY A 120 22.89 18.46 1.14
C GLY A 120 21.71 19.25 1.68
N LEU A 121 20.51 18.68 1.79
CA LEU A 121 19.33 19.36 2.31
C LEU A 121 19.02 18.90 3.74
N SER A 122 18.69 19.85 4.59
CA SER A 122 18.11 19.61 5.92
C SER A 122 16.65 19.13 5.82
N MET A 123 16.10 18.59 6.91
CA MET A 123 14.68 18.20 6.98
C MET A 123 13.76 19.37 6.66
N GLY A 124 14.05 20.56 7.17
CA GLY A 124 13.25 21.76 6.89
C GLY A 124 13.21 22.11 5.40
N GLU A 125 14.36 22.05 4.71
CA GLU A 125 14.46 22.32 3.27
C GLU A 125 13.72 21.24 2.45
N LEU A 126 13.80 19.96 2.86
CA LEU A 126 13.04 18.88 2.22
C LEU A 126 11.53 19.11 2.34
N LEU A 127 11.04 19.52 3.51
CA LEU A 127 9.63 19.83 3.71
C LEU A 127 9.17 21.07 2.92
N ILE A 128 10.02 22.10 2.82
CA ILE A 128 9.77 23.25 1.96
C ILE A 128 9.70 22.83 0.50
N SER A 129 10.60 21.95 0.05
CA SER A 129 10.58 21.42 -1.31
C SER A 129 9.30 20.61 -1.57
N LEU A 130 8.87 19.78 -0.62
CA LEU A 130 7.61 19.03 -0.72
C LEU A 130 6.41 19.96 -0.87
N ARG A 131 6.30 21.00 -0.04
CA ARG A 131 5.26 22.03 -0.15
C ARG A 131 5.25 22.71 -1.53
N LYS A 132 6.46 23.08 -2.04
CA LYS A 132 6.59 23.71 -3.37
C LYS A 132 6.11 22.77 -4.49
N LEU A 133 6.46 21.46 -4.44
CA LEU A 133 6.04 20.49 -5.45
C LEU A 133 4.53 20.29 -5.46
N ILE A 134 3.91 20.12 -4.29
CA ILE A 134 2.47 19.95 -4.16
C ILE A 134 1.75 21.17 -4.77
N ARG A 135 2.23 22.38 -4.50
CA ARG A 135 1.67 23.63 -5.05
C ARG A 135 1.88 23.76 -6.55
N ARG A 136 3.11 23.55 -7.01
CA ARG A 136 3.44 23.63 -8.44
C ARG A 136 2.50 22.76 -9.27
N ASP A 137 2.21 21.58 -8.79
CA ASP A 137 1.40 20.61 -9.50
C ASP A 137 -0.11 20.83 -9.28
N SER A 138 -0.50 21.76 -8.38
CA SER A 138 -1.90 22.03 -8.00
C SER A 138 -2.69 20.74 -7.68
N ALA A 139 -1.98 19.72 -7.18
CA ALA A 139 -2.52 18.40 -6.92
C ALA A 139 -2.69 18.15 -5.43
N HIS A 140 -3.71 17.38 -5.07
CA HIS A 140 -3.80 16.81 -3.73
C HIS A 140 -2.92 15.56 -3.64
N LEU A 141 -2.05 15.49 -2.64
CA LEU A 141 -1.13 14.39 -2.44
C LEU A 141 -1.67 13.42 -1.37
N ILE A 142 -1.81 12.15 -1.72
CA ILE A 142 -2.03 11.08 -0.75
C ILE A 142 -0.68 10.40 -0.48
N VAL A 143 -0.19 10.50 0.75
CA VAL A 143 1.02 9.80 1.20
C VAL A 143 0.60 8.54 1.93
N VAL A 144 1.12 7.40 1.47
CA VAL A 144 0.97 6.10 2.13
C VAL A 144 2.32 5.72 2.73
N LEU A 145 2.39 5.61 4.05
CA LEU A 145 3.56 5.13 4.77
C LEU A 145 3.31 3.69 5.22
N ASP A 146 3.91 2.76 4.52
CA ASP A 146 3.78 1.33 4.80
C ASP A 146 4.89 0.86 5.74
N GLU A 147 4.56 -0.09 6.65
CA GLU A 147 5.46 -0.55 7.71
C GLU A 147 6.04 0.64 8.52
N VAL A 148 5.19 1.59 8.87
CA VAL A 148 5.57 2.88 9.50
C VAL A 148 6.24 2.71 10.84
N ASP A 149 5.99 1.63 11.55
CA ASP A 149 6.60 1.27 12.83
C ASP A 149 8.15 1.21 12.74
N HIS A 150 8.72 0.82 11.60
CA HIS A 150 10.17 0.85 11.38
C HIS A 150 10.74 2.28 11.44
N MET A 151 10.04 3.26 10.87
CA MET A 151 10.44 4.66 10.94
C MET A 151 10.22 5.23 12.35
N LEU A 152 9.06 4.95 12.94
CA LEU A 152 8.69 5.46 14.27
C LEU A 152 9.67 5.01 15.36
N ARG A 153 10.06 3.75 15.36
CA ARG A 153 11.04 3.20 16.32
C ARG A 153 12.43 3.85 16.18
N ARG A 154 12.78 4.33 14.99
CA ARG A 154 14.10 4.89 14.70
C ARG A 154 14.17 6.40 14.79
N SER A 155 13.11 7.11 14.44
CA SER A 155 13.10 8.57 14.27
C SER A 155 11.96 9.27 15.03
N GLY A 156 11.12 8.52 15.77
CA GLY A 156 9.94 9.09 16.40
C GLY A 156 8.86 9.48 15.38
N ASP A 157 7.87 10.20 15.83
CA ASP A 157 6.68 10.55 15.05
C ASP A 157 6.64 12.02 14.56
N ASP A 158 7.71 12.78 14.78
CA ASP A 158 7.83 14.17 14.33
C ASP A 158 7.47 14.38 12.87
N LEU A 159 7.89 13.44 11.99
CA LEU A 159 7.55 13.53 10.58
C LEU A 159 6.04 13.45 10.35
N LEU A 160 5.32 12.57 11.05
CA LEU A 160 3.87 12.46 10.94
C LEU A 160 3.21 13.77 11.38
N TYR A 161 3.67 14.35 12.48
CA TYR A 161 3.20 15.64 12.96
C TYR A 161 3.40 16.74 11.91
N GLN A 162 4.59 16.79 11.27
CA GLN A 162 4.91 17.75 10.23
C GLN A 162 4.06 17.57 8.96
N LEU A 163 3.85 16.32 8.51
CA LEU A 163 3.00 16.03 7.35
C LEU A 163 1.54 16.39 7.60
N LEU A 164 1.03 16.12 8.82
CA LEU A 164 -0.34 16.46 9.21
C LEU A 164 -0.58 17.98 9.32
N ARG A 165 0.48 18.77 9.37
CA ARG A 165 0.46 20.24 9.46
C ARG A 165 1.01 20.92 8.21
N ILE A 166 1.26 20.20 7.16
CA ILE A 166 1.97 20.74 5.99
C ILE A 166 1.26 21.95 5.39
N ASP A 167 -0.04 22.07 5.60
CA ASP A 167 -0.92 23.09 5.04
C ASP A 167 -1.34 24.19 6.05
N GLU A 168 -0.96 24.08 7.34
CA GLU A 168 -1.43 25.02 8.37
C GLU A 168 -0.96 26.47 8.17
N ASP A 169 0.22 26.66 7.60
CA ASP A 169 0.81 28.00 7.38
C ASP A 169 0.32 28.66 6.09
N GLN A 170 -0.74 28.14 5.45
CA GLN A 170 -1.08 28.53 4.09
C GLN A 170 -2.58 28.63 3.86
N SER A 171 -2.96 29.56 2.98
CA SER A 171 -4.33 29.74 2.50
C SER A 171 -4.81 28.64 1.53
N GLY A 172 -3.99 27.67 1.21
CA GLY A 172 -4.34 26.48 0.41
C GLY A 172 -4.61 25.31 1.34
N LYS A 173 -5.81 24.76 1.28
CA LYS A 173 -6.32 23.79 2.22
C LYS A 173 -6.32 22.40 1.62
N GLY A 174 -6.14 21.36 2.47
CA GLY A 174 -6.36 19.97 2.10
C GLY A 174 -5.44 19.41 1.02
N THR A 175 -4.20 19.90 0.95
CA THR A 175 -3.24 19.48 -0.08
C THR A 175 -2.60 18.14 0.18
N LEU A 176 -2.68 17.60 1.43
CA LEU A 176 -2.10 16.32 1.78
C LEU A 176 -3.05 15.46 2.62
N SER A 177 -3.21 14.21 2.21
CA SER A 177 -3.82 13.13 3.00
C SER A 177 -2.79 12.11 3.41
N LEU A 178 -3.00 11.47 4.56
CA LEU A 178 -2.06 10.52 5.12
C LEU A 178 -2.72 9.18 5.42
N ILE A 179 -2.15 8.10 4.90
CA ILE A 179 -2.45 6.73 5.27
C ILE A 179 -1.19 6.15 5.91
N ILE A 180 -1.28 5.68 7.13
CA ILE A 180 -0.20 4.93 7.78
C ILE A 180 -0.62 3.47 7.94
N ILE A 181 0.29 2.58 7.62
CA ILE A 181 0.09 1.13 7.66
C ILE A 181 1.11 0.52 8.59
N SER A 182 0.66 -0.32 9.51
CA SER A 182 1.53 -1.07 10.41
C SER A 182 0.95 -2.43 10.75
N GLN A 183 1.74 -3.23 11.44
CA GLN A 183 1.24 -4.33 12.23
C GLN A 183 0.54 -3.78 13.47
N GLU A 184 0.03 -4.64 14.34
CA GLU A 184 -0.67 -4.21 15.54
C GLU A 184 0.20 -3.29 16.44
N GLN A 185 -0.47 -2.42 17.24
CA GLN A 185 0.14 -1.55 18.27
C GLN A 185 0.93 -0.32 17.76
N VAL A 186 0.75 0.13 16.52
CA VAL A 186 1.39 1.37 16.06
C VAL A 186 0.99 2.60 16.87
N LEU A 187 -0.21 2.60 17.44
CA LEU A 187 -0.72 3.74 18.23
C LEU A 187 0.09 3.97 19.51
N ASP A 188 0.69 2.92 20.08
CA ASP A 188 1.56 3.02 21.26
C ASP A 188 2.90 3.71 20.97
N LEU A 189 3.25 3.86 19.69
CA LEU A 189 4.46 4.54 19.22
C LEU A 189 4.22 6.02 18.88
N LEU A 190 2.97 6.49 19.00
CA LEU A 190 2.59 7.84 18.62
C LEU A 190 2.34 8.71 19.84
N GLU A 191 2.78 9.95 19.78
CA GLU A 191 2.44 10.96 20.78
C GLU A 191 0.96 11.37 20.67
N THR A 192 0.40 11.80 21.78
CA THR A 192 -1.01 12.25 21.88
C THR A 192 -1.37 13.30 20.83
N ALA A 193 -0.43 14.19 20.51
CA ALA A 193 -0.63 15.24 19.50
C ALA A 193 -0.83 14.66 18.09
N VAL A 194 -0.10 13.59 17.72
CA VAL A 194 -0.25 12.90 16.43
C VAL A 194 -1.53 12.09 16.41
N ILE A 195 -1.83 11.34 17.49
CA ILE A 195 -3.07 10.55 17.61
C ILE A 195 -4.30 11.46 17.47
N SER A 196 -4.32 12.60 18.15
CA SER A 196 -5.42 13.57 18.06
C SER A 196 -5.61 14.09 16.63
N ARG A 197 -4.53 14.36 15.90
CA ARG A 197 -4.58 14.86 14.52
C ARG A 197 -4.94 13.77 13.51
N MET A 198 -4.49 12.54 13.73
CA MET A 198 -4.91 11.40 12.91
C MET A 198 -6.41 11.10 13.09
N GLY A 199 -6.96 11.40 14.27
CA GLY A 199 -8.35 11.13 14.62
C GLY A 199 -8.55 9.69 15.11
N SER A 200 -9.05 9.53 16.31
CA SER A 200 -9.23 8.20 16.95
C SER A 200 -10.19 7.29 16.19
N THR A 201 -11.12 7.86 15.42
CA THR A 201 -12.08 7.11 14.59
C THR A 201 -11.53 6.69 13.23
N ASN A 202 -10.32 7.10 12.87
CA ASN A 202 -9.70 6.82 11.58
C ASN A 202 -8.85 5.54 11.58
N HIS A 203 -8.94 4.75 12.63
CA HIS A 203 -8.30 3.45 12.72
C HIS A 203 -9.16 2.37 12.05
N ILE A 204 -8.52 1.58 11.18
CA ILE A 204 -9.11 0.46 10.46
C ILE A 204 -8.26 -0.77 10.77
N SER A 205 -8.84 -1.77 11.42
CA SER A 205 -8.18 -3.04 11.68
C SER A 205 -8.58 -4.06 10.62
N ILE A 206 -7.60 -4.67 9.97
CA ILE A 206 -7.82 -5.68 8.94
C ILE A 206 -7.60 -7.06 9.54
N PRO A 207 -8.64 -7.92 9.59
CA PRO A 207 -8.47 -9.28 10.08
C PRO A 207 -7.69 -10.15 9.10
N PRO A 208 -7.08 -11.26 9.57
CA PRO A 208 -6.52 -12.27 8.69
C PRO A 208 -7.58 -12.80 7.72
N TYR A 209 -7.16 -13.38 6.61
CA TYR A 209 -8.08 -14.00 5.66
C TYR A 209 -8.62 -15.33 6.20
N THR A 210 -9.89 -15.60 5.90
CA THR A 210 -10.49 -16.93 6.08
C THR A 210 -10.03 -17.88 4.97
N VAL A 211 -10.34 -19.18 5.11
CA VAL A 211 -10.07 -20.17 4.05
C VAL A 211 -10.74 -19.76 2.73
N GLU A 212 -12.00 -19.33 2.79
CA GLU A 212 -12.79 -18.90 1.63
C GLU A 212 -12.17 -17.65 0.97
N GLY A 213 -11.72 -16.69 1.76
CA GLY A 213 -11.04 -15.50 1.25
C GLY A 213 -9.69 -15.83 0.58
N LEU A 214 -8.93 -16.75 1.16
CA LEU A 214 -7.68 -17.24 0.56
C LEU A 214 -7.95 -18.01 -0.73
N GLU A 215 -8.96 -18.88 -0.74
CA GLU A 215 -9.36 -19.62 -1.93
C GLU A 215 -9.68 -18.69 -3.10
N GLN A 216 -10.47 -17.64 -2.85
CA GLN A 216 -10.81 -16.64 -3.86
C GLN A 216 -9.59 -15.87 -4.36
N ILE A 217 -8.67 -15.47 -3.46
CA ILE A 217 -7.42 -14.79 -3.85
C ILE A 217 -6.56 -15.71 -4.71
N ILE A 218 -6.37 -16.95 -4.29
CA ILE A 218 -5.53 -17.92 -5.02
C ILE A 218 -6.15 -18.25 -6.37
N GLN A 219 -7.48 -18.37 -6.42
CA GLN A 219 -8.23 -18.56 -7.66
C GLN A 219 -8.00 -17.37 -8.62
N GLN A 220 -8.18 -16.13 -8.17
CA GLN A 220 -7.94 -14.92 -8.96
C GLN A 220 -6.51 -14.86 -9.51
N ARG A 221 -5.52 -15.23 -8.68
CA ARG A 221 -4.11 -15.28 -9.08
C ARG A 221 -3.86 -16.38 -10.12
N ALA A 222 -4.44 -17.56 -9.93
CA ALA A 222 -4.33 -18.67 -10.87
C ALA A 222 -4.97 -18.33 -12.23
N GLU A 223 -6.15 -17.74 -12.22
CA GLU A 223 -6.85 -17.29 -13.44
C GLU A 223 -6.06 -16.31 -14.26
N TYR A 224 -5.39 -15.36 -13.60
CA TYR A 224 -4.54 -14.37 -14.26
C TYR A 224 -3.20 -14.96 -14.74
N SER A 225 -2.58 -15.80 -13.91
CA SER A 225 -1.18 -16.22 -14.10
C SER A 225 -1.00 -17.52 -14.84
N LEU A 226 -1.99 -18.41 -14.81
CA LEU A 226 -1.86 -19.76 -15.34
C LEU A 226 -2.68 -19.97 -16.62
N VAL A 227 -2.21 -20.89 -17.44
CA VAL A 227 -2.95 -21.32 -18.64
C VAL A 227 -4.22 -22.05 -18.20
N THR A 228 -5.35 -21.72 -18.81
CA THR A 228 -6.64 -22.32 -18.52
C THR A 228 -6.59 -23.85 -18.64
N GLY A 229 -7.09 -24.54 -17.60
CA GLY A 229 -7.12 -26.01 -17.56
C GLY A 229 -5.87 -26.67 -16.98
N THR A 230 -4.86 -25.90 -16.57
CA THR A 230 -3.63 -26.46 -15.95
C THR A 230 -3.74 -26.63 -14.41
N TYR A 231 -4.79 -26.13 -13.81
CA TYR A 231 -5.08 -26.26 -12.39
C TYR A 231 -6.51 -26.69 -12.13
N SER A 232 -6.79 -27.20 -10.94
CA SER A 232 -8.14 -27.63 -10.55
C SER A 232 -8.62 -26.91 -9.29
N PRO A 233 -9.93 -26.71 -9.09
CA PRO A 233 -10.48 -26.13 -7.88
C PRO A 233 -10.05 -26.87 -6.59
N LYS A 234 -9.81 -28.19 -6.67
CA LYS A 234 -9.32 -28.97 -5.54
C LYS A 234 -7.92 -28.55 -5.10
N ILE A 235 -7.04 -28.24 -6.04
CA ILE A 235 -5.67 -27.75 -5.73
C ILE A 235 -5.75 -26.36 -5.11
N ILE A 236 -6.54 -25.46 -5.67
CA ILE A 236 -6.76 -24.11 -5.13
C ILE A 236 -7.26 -24.19 -3.68
N ARG A 237 -8.27 -25.01 -3.42
CA ARG A 237 -8.81 -25.23 -2.07
C ARG A 237 -7.76 -25.78 -1.11
N LEU A 238 -6.97 -26.78 -1.54
CA LEU A 238 -5.90 -27.36 -0.72
C LEU A 238 -4.83 -26.32 -0.34
N ILE A 239 -4.42 -25.46 -1.29
CA ILE A 239 -3.48 -24.38 -1.03
C ILE A 239 -4.07 -23.39 -0.01
N ALA A 240 -5.33 -23.00 -0.16
CA ALA A 240 -6.04 -22.11 0.76
C ALA A 240 -6.08 -22.68 2.19
N GLU A 241 -6.42 -23.96 2.34
CA GLU A 241 -6.43 -24.65 3.64
C GLU A 241 -5.06 -24.73 4.28
N LYS A 242 -4.00 -24.87 3.49
CA LYS A 242 -2.61 -24.85 3.98
C LYS A 242 -2.13 -23.47 4.41
N ALA A 243 -2.63 -22.41 3.81
CA ALA A 243 -2.31 -21.02 4.16
C ALA A 243 -3.19 -20.48 5.31
N ALA A 244 -4.38 -21.04 5.50
CA ALA A 244 -5.39 -20.56 6.45
C ALA A 244 -4.95 -20.46 7.93
N PRO A 245 -4.09 -21.36 8.49
CA PRO A 245 -3.66 -21.23 9.86
C PRO A 245 -2.97 -19.90 10.19
N SER A 246 -2.32 -19.26 9.21
CA SER A 246 -1.75 -17.90 9.34
C SER A 246 -2.68 -16.81 8.83
N GLY A 247 -3.68 -17.13 8.01
CA GLY A 247 -4.54 -16.17 7.31
C GLY A 247 -3.75 -15.24 6.37
N ASP A 248 -2.56 -15.69 5.92
CA ASP A 248 -1.60 -14.92 5.14
C ASP A 248 -1.75 -15.22 3.65
N ALA A 249 -2.23 -14.24 2.88
CA ALA A 249 -2.37 -14.37 1.42
C ALA A 249 -1.03 -14.57 0.71
N ARG A 250 0.08 -14.00 1.23
CA ARG A 250 1.42 -14.21 0.64
C ARG A 250 1.81 -15.68 0.68
N ARG A 251 1.49 -16.37 1.81
CA ARG A 251 1.74 -17.81 1.94
C ARG A 251 0.97 -18.63 0.89
N GLY A 252 -0.28 -18.24 0.62
CA GLY A 252 -1.08 -18.88 -0.43
C GLY A 252 -0.47 -18.69 -1.83
N ILE A 253 -0.05 -17.46 -2.14
CA ILE A 253 0.60 -17.13 -3.42
C ILE A 253 1.95 -17.86 -3.58
N GLU A 254 2.77 -17.94 -2.51
CA GLU A 254 4.00 -18.73 -2.51
C GLU A 254 3.75 -20.20 -2.84
N LEU A 255 2.75 -20.79 -2.20
CA LEU A 255 2.40 -22.20 -2.43
C LEU A 255 1.90 -22.44 -3.86
N LEU A 256 1.12 -21.49 -4.40
CA LEU A 256 0.70 -21.54 -5.81
C LEU A 256 1.91 -21.43 -6.74
N SER A 257 2.81 -20.47 -6.50
CA SER A 257 4.03 -20.29 -7.31
C SER A 257 4.96 -21.49 -7.24
N ALA A 258 5.07 -22.15 -6.08
CA ALA A 258 5.89 -23.34 -5.93
C ALA A 258 5.29 -24.60 -6.56
N ALA A 259 3.99 -24.61 -6.84
CA ALA A 259 3.27 -25.72 -7.47
C ALA A 259 3.32 -25.68 -9.01
N VAL A 260 3.81 -24.59 -9.60
CA VAL A 260 3.89 -24.30 -11.02
C VAL A 260 5.32 -24.43 -11.53
#